data_882b43d9f8c56e2b09f86ffdc8804119
#
_entry.id   882b43d9f8c56e2b09f86ffdc8804119
#
_cell.length_a   1.000
_cell.length_b   1.000
_cell.length_c   1.000
_cell.angle_alpha   90.00
_cell.angle_beta   90.00
_cell.angle_gamma   90.00
#
_symmetry.space_group_name_H-M   'P 1'
#
loop_
_entity.id
_entity.type
_entity.pdbx_description
1 polymer ?
#
loop_
_entity_poly.entity_id
_entity_poly.type
_entity_poly.pdbx_seq_one_letter_code
_entity_poly.pdbx_strand_id
1 'polypeptide(L)'
;MFKMFKTKQTKELYAPVTGTTISLEQVPDQVFAQKMMGDGIAFELESNVICAPCDGKIAMVANTLHAVGINADNGAEILIHIGLDTVNLGGKGFTQLVQVGDKVTKGTPMIEVDMDFMKEQNIVLTTPMVITNSADFNFDVEDGEKHVIMGEDKVITFK
;
A
#
# COMPACT_ATOMS: atom_id res chain seq x y z
N MET A 1 12.95 14.17 30.87
CA MET A 1 12.62 13.75 30.56
C MET A 1 12.36 13.42 29.60
N PHE A 2 12.22 13.56 29.28
CA PHE A 2 11.81 13.17 28.68
C PHE A 2 11.60 12.28 28.09
N LYS A 3 11.59 12.05 27.85
CA LYS A 3 11.33 11.16 27.51
C LYS A 3 10.92 10.28 27.45
N MET A 4 11.12 10.30 27.59
CA MET A 4 10.40 9.28 28.03
C MET A 4 9.22 8.87 27.29
N PHE A 5 8.77 9.57 26.42
CA PHE A 5 7.70 9.19 25.55
C PHE A 5 8.28 8.40 24.43
N LYS A 6 8.19 7.10 24.52
CA LYS A 6 8.47 6.27 23.40
C LYS A 6 7.40 6.48 22.37
N THR A 7 7.77 6.91 21.20
CA THR A 7 6.89 6.84 20.05
C THR A 7 6.51 5.38 19.84
N LYS A 8 5.23 5.10 19.74
CA LYS A 8 4.76 3.77 19.50
C LYS A 8 5.21 3.34 18.11
N GLN A 9 6.11 2.39 18.02
CA GLN A 9 6.57 1.91 16.73
C GLN A 9 5.51 1.07 16.03
N THR A 10 5.45 1.14 14.72
CA THR A 10 4.57 0.33 13.90
C THR A 10 4.86 -1.15 14.13
N LYS A 11 3.83 -1.92 14.46
CA LYS A 11 3.90 -3.36 14.67
C LYS A 11 3.17 -4.14 13.59
N GLU A 12 2.19 -3.53 12.96
CA GLU A 12 1.40 -4.15 11.89
C GLU A 12 1.20 -3.18 10.74
N LEU A 13 1.00 -3.74 9.56
CA LEU A 13 0.45 -3.00 8.43
C LEU A 13 -0.97 -3.48 8.22
N TYR A 14 -1.87 -2.53 8.06
CA TYR A 14 -3.30 -2.78 7.84
C TYR A 14 -3.61 -2.70 6.36
N ALA A 15 -4.73 -3.29 5.95
CA ALA A 15 -5.16 -3.27 4.57
C ALA A 15 -5.30 -1.82 4.09
N PRO A 16 -4.60 -1.44 3.00
CA PRO A 16 -4.73 -0.08 2.44
C PRO A 16 -5.97 0.07 1.57
N VAL A 17 -6.64 -1.03 1.27
CA VAL A 17 -7.82 -1.10 0.43
C VAL A 17 -8.81 -2.07 1.03
N THR A 18 -10.09 -1.90 0.69
CA THR A 18 -11.07 -2.97 0.86
C THR A 18 -10.99 -3.83 -0.39
N GLY A 19 -10.85 -5.13 -0.22
CA GLY A 19 -10.70 -6.06 -1.32
C GLY A 19 -10.30 -7.44 -0.84
N THR A 20 -9.75 -8.23 -1.74
CA THR A 20 -9.33 -9.60 -1.45
C THR A 20 -7.81 -9.69 -1.53
N THR A 21 -7.18 -10.26 -0.51
CA THR A 21 -5.72 -10.46 -0.50
C THR A 21 -5.34 -11.58 -1.45
N ILE A 22 -4.20 -11.42 -2.10
CA ILE A 22 -3.54 -12.49 -2.85
C ILE A 22 -2.06 -12.47 -2.48
N SER A 23 -1.39 -13.61 -2.63
CA SER A 23 0.05 -13.64 -2.40
C SER A 23 0.76 -12.83 -3.48
N LEU A 24 1.90 -12.25 -3.13
CA LEU A 24 2.66 -11.44 -4.08
C LEU A 24 3.07 -12.26 -5.30
N GLU A 25 3.36 -13.56 -5.11
CA GLU A 25 3.74 -14.46 -6.20
C GLU A 25 2.63 -14.64 -7.24
N GLN A 26 1.38 -14.38 -6.88
CA GLN A 26 0.25 -14.50 -7.79
C GLN A 26 -0.01 -13.26 -8.63
N VAL A 27 0.70 -12.16 -8.37
CA VAL A 27 0.56 -10.92 -9.14
C VAL A 27 1.04 -11.17 -10.56
N PRO A 28 0.23 -10.84 -11.60
CA PRO A 28 0.63 -11.07 -12.99
C PRO A 28 1.60 -9.99 -13.48
N ASP A 29 2.65 -9.76 -12.74
CA ASP A 29 3.73 -8.83 -13.06
C ASP A 29 4.99 -9.38 -12.37
N GLN A 30 5.99 -9.75 -13.17
CA GLN A 30 7.16 -10.44 -12.63
C GLN A 30 7.98 -9.61 -11.65
N VAL A 31 7.98 -8.29 -11.82
CA VAL A 31 8.72 -7.40 -10.91
C VAL A 31 8.19 -7.56 -9.49
N PHE A 32 6.87 -7.65 -9.32
CA PHE A 32 6.26 -7.86 -8.01
C PHE A 32 6.27 -9.33 -7.61
N ALA A 33 5.91 -10.22 -8.52
CA ALA A 33 5.82 -11.66 -8.21
C ALA A 33 7.16 -12.25 -7.78
N GLN A 34 8.27 -11.74 -8.30
CA GLN A 34 9.61 -12.18 -7.94
C GLN A 34 10.22 -11.36 -6.80
N LYS A 35 9.43 -10.49 -6.19
CA LYS A 35 9.84 -9.67 -5.04
C LYS A 35 11.03 -8.75 -5.35
N MET A 36 11.14 -8.32 -6.60
CA MET A 36 12.23 -7.44 -7.02
C MET A 36 12.10 -6.04 -6.40
N MET A 37 10.88 -5.61 -6.08
CA MET A 37 10.64 -4.32 -5.43
C MET A 37 10.55 -4.44 -3.91
N GLY A 38 10.64 -5.66 -3.37
CA GLY A 38 10.48 -5.95 -1.96
C GLY A 38 9.44 -7.04 -1.74
N ASP A 39 9.36 -7.52 -0.51
CA ASP A 39 8.36 -8.54 -0.13
C ASP A 39 7.13 -7.86 0.46
N GLY A 40 5.99 -8.50 0.36
CA GLY A 40 4.74 -7.95 0.87
C GLY A 40 3.54 -8.80 0.46
N ILE A 41 2.46 -8.12 0.12
CA ILE A 41 1.16 -8.73 -0.19
C ILE A 41 0.51 -7.92 -1.30
N ALA A 42 -0.49 -8.49 -1.95
CA ALA A 42 -1.25 -7.75 -2.96
C ALA A 42 -2.74 -7.89 -2.71
N PHE A 43 -3.52 -7.06 -3.37
CA PHE A 43 -4.97 -6.98 -3.20
C PHE A 43 -5.66 -6.88 -4.55
N GLU A 44 -6.79 -7.54 -4.68
CA GLU A 44 -7.75 -7.21 -5.73
C GLU A 44 -8.60 -6.07 -5.18
N LEU A 45 -8.47 -4.89 -5.76
CA LEU A 45 -9.05 -3.65 -5.25
C LEU A 45 -10.55 -3.61 -5.50
N GLU A 46 -11.33 -3.34 -4.44
CA GLU A 46 -12.78 -3.15 -4.52
C GLU A 46 -13.21 -1.75 -4.09
N SER A 47 -12.44 -1.11 -3.20
CA SER A 47 -12.76 0.23 -2.74
C SER A 47 -12.25 1.28 -3.72
N ASN A 48 -12.86 2.47 -3.69
CA ASN A 48 -12.40 3.58 -4.53
C ASN A 48 -11.38 4.47 -3.82
N VAL A 49 -10.87 4.06 -2.66
CA VAL A 49 -9.90 4.82 -1.87
C VAL A 49 -8.77 3.90 -1.46
N ILE A 50 -7.56 4.43 -1.54
CA ILE A 50 -6.35 3.81 -0.99
C ILE A 50 -5.99 4.59 0.26
N CYS A 51 -5.88 3.91 1.40
CA CYS A 51 -5.55 4.56 2.67
C CYS A 51 -4.18 4.14 3.19
N ALA A 52 -3.67 4.89 4.16
CA ALA A 52 -2.39 4.58 4.80
C ALA A 52 -2.51 3.28 5.60
N PRO A 53 -1.55 2.36 5.44
CA PRO A 53 -1.56 1.07 6.14
C PRO A 53 -1.04 1.17 7.57
N CYS A 54 -0.49 2.30 7.96
CA CYS A 54 0.12 2.51 9.27
C CYS A 54 0.32 4.00 9.51
N ASP A 55 0.69 4.33 10.73
CA ASP A 55 1.15 5.68 11.06
C ASP A 55 2.53 5.88 10.42
N GLY A 56 2.74 7.06 9.87
CA GLY A 56 4.00 7.34 9.22
C GLY A 56 3.98 8.67 8.49
N LYS A 57 4.84 8.77 7.48
CA LYS A 57 5.01 10.00 6.71
C LYS A 57 5.06 9.65 5.22
N ILE A 58 4.38 10.46 4.42
CA ILE A 58 4.40 10.27 2.97
C ILE A 58 5.79 10.60 2.45
N ALA A 59 6.45 9.61 1.86
CA ALA A 59 7.80 9.74 1.34
C ALA A 59 7.81 10.02 -0.15
N MET A 60 6.79 9.54 -0.88
CA MET A 60 6.73 9.67 -2.32
C MET A 60 5.29 9.59 -2.80
N VAL A 61 4.95 10.42 -3.78
CA VAL A 61 3.74 10.28 -4.58
C VAL A 61 4.18 10.36 -6.02
N ALA A 62 3.94 9.32 -6.79
CA ALA A 62 4.33 9.30 -8.21
C ALA A 62 3.60 10.42 -8.96
N ASN A 63 4.28 11.04 -9.93
CA ASN A 63 3.66 12.11 -10.73
C ASN A 63 2.39 11.65 -11.43
N THR A 64 2.33 10.36 -11.78
CA THR A 64 1.18 9.74 -12.40
C THR A 64 0.19 9.16 -11.38
N LEU A 65 0.39 9.42 -10.09
CA LEU A 65 -0.51 9.11 -8.97
C LEU A 65 -0.79 7.61 -8.75
N HIS A 66 -0.13 6.74 -9.50
CA HIS A 66 -0.38 5.30 -9.43
C HIS A 66 0.40 4.60 -8.31
N ALA A 67 1.28 5.31 -7.61
CA ALA A 67 2.08 4.74 -6.54
C ALA A 67 2.31 5.76 -5.44
N VAL A 68 2.28 5.29 -4.19
CA VAL A 68 2.53 6.09 -3.00
C VAL A 68 3.52 5.35 -2.11
N GLY A 69 4.53 6.07 -1.62
CA GLY A 69 5.49 5.55 -0.66
C GLY A 69 5.27 6.16 0.72
N ILE A 70 5.31 5.34 1.75
CA ILE A 70 5.14 5.76 3.14
C ILE A 70 6.33 5.25 3.94
N ASN A 71 6.93 6.13 4.75
CA ASN A 71 7.92 5.71 5.73
C ASN A 71 7.19 5.48 7.05
N ALA A 72 7.16 4.23 7.48
CA ALA A 72 6.55 3.87 8.75
C ALA A 72 7.45 4.27 9.92
N ASP A 73 6.87 4.38 11.11
CA ASP A 73 7.61 4.81 12.30
C ASP A 73 8.69 3.80 12.72
N ASN A 74 8.57 2.55 12.30
CA ASN A 74 9.59 1.52 12.61
C ASN A 74 10.74 1.47 11.59
N GLY A 75 10.73 2.38 10.61
CA GLY A 75 11.76 2.43 9.57
C GLY A 75 11.43 1.65 8.30
N ALA A 76 10.32 0.94 8.26
CA ALA A 76 9.92 0.22 7.05
C ALA A 76 9.51 1.23 5.97
N GLU A 77 9.96 0.98 4.74
CA GLU A 77 9.61 1.79 3.58
C GLU A 77 8.58 1.03 2.77
N ILE A 78 7.38 1.55 2.72
CA ILE A 78 6.23 0.86 2.13
C ILE A 78 5.87 1.52 0.82
N LEU A 79 5.72 0.71 -0.22
CA LEU A 79 5.27 1.15 -1.54
C LEU A 79 3.95 0.47 -1.85
N ILE A 80 2.94 1.28 -2.19
CA ILE A 80 1.66 0.78 -2.67
C ILE A 80 1.56 1.18 -4.13
N HIS A 81 1.44 0.18 -5.01
CA HIS A 81 1.34 0.37 -6.45
C HIS A 81 -0.10 0.06 -6.87
N ILE A 82 -0.83 1.08 -7.29
CA ILE A 82 -2.27 0.98 -7.54
C ILE A 82 -2.49 0.48 -8.96
N GLY A 83 -2.91 -0.77 -9.08
CA GLY A 83 -3.10 -1.43 -10.36
C GLY A 83 -1.79 -1.81 -11.04
N LEU A 84 -1.91 -2.43 -12.20
CA LEU A 84 -0.77 -2.81 -13.02
C LEU A 84 -0.79 -1.99 -14.31
N ASP A 85 0.40 -1.55 -14.76
CA ASP A 85 0.57 -0.70 -15.95
C ASP A 85 -0.16 0.63 -15.88
N THR A 86 -0.56 1.05 -14.68
CA THR A 86 -1.34 2.28 -14.47
C THR A 86 -0.53 3.55 -14.66
N VAL A 87 0.80 3.44 -14.72
CA VAL A 87 1.67 4.56 -15.11
C VAL A 87 1.27 5.11 -16.48
N ASN A 88 0.76 4.26 -17.36
CA ASN A 88 0.36 4.63 -18.71
C ASN A 88 -0.87 5.53 -18.76
N LEU A 89 -1.61 5.64 -17.65
CA LEU A 89 -2.78 6.51 -17.57
C LEU A 89 -2.41 7.99 -17.41
N GLY A 90 -1.16 8.29 -17.09
CA GLY A 90 -0.71 9.67 -16.92
C GLY A 90 -1.42 10.43 -15.81
N GLY A 91 -1.89 9.73 -14.80
CA GLY A 91 -2.63 10.31 -13.68
C GLY A 91 -4.14 10.30 -13.85
N LYS A 92 -4.65 9.94 -15.01
CA LYS A 92 -6.10 9.90 -15.23
C LYS A 92 -6.72 8.79 -14.40
N GLY A 93 -7.85 9.10 -13.78
CA GLY A 93 -8.56 8.14 -12.94
C GLY A 93 -8.09 8.13 -11.50
N PHE A 94 -7.10 8.98 -11.14
CA PHE A 94 -6.60 9.11 -9.78
C PHE A 94 -6.75 10.54 -9.28
N THR A 95 -7.07 10.70 -8.00
CA THR A 95 -7.11 11.99 -7.32
C THR A 95 -6.17 11.95 -6.13
N GLN A 96 -5.23 12.89 -6.07
CA GLN A 96 -4.25 12.98 -4.99
C GLN A 96 -4.87 13.62 -3.76
N LEU A 97 -4.77 12.94 -2.61
CA LEU A 97 -5.34 13.44 -1.34
C LEU A 97 -4.25 13.79 -0.32
N VAL A 98 -3.00 13.40 -0.56
CA VAL A 98 -1.86 13.67 0.32
C VAL A 98 -0.67 14.18 -0.49
N GLN A 99 0.29 14.81 0.21
CA GLN A 99 1.53 15.32 -0.39
C GLN A 99 2.73 14.74 0.34
N VAL A 100 3.87 14.72 -0.35
CA VAL A 100 5.14 14.34 0.26
C VAL A 100 5.38 15.19 1.51
N GLY A 101 5.74 14.54 2.59
CA GLY A 101 5.96 15.19 3.88
C GLY A 101 4.78 15.17 4.81
N ASP A 102 3.58 14.85 4.33
CA ASP A 102 2.40 14.77 5.19
C ASP A 102 2.55 13.63 6.19
N LYS A 103 2.17 13.90 7.43
CA LYS A 103 2.01 12.84 8.43
C LYS A 103 0.65 12.18 8.22
N VAL A 104 0.65 10.87 8.27
CA VAL A 104 -0.58 10.09 8.12
C VAL A 104 -0.73 9.13 9.28
N THR A 105 -1.97 8.76 9.55
CA THR A 105 -2.30 7.70 10.49
C THR A 105 -2.95 6.56 9.72
N LYS A 106 -2.96 5.40 10.32
CA LYS A 106 -3.65 4.25 9.74
C LYS A 106 -5.06 4.65 9.31
N GLY A 107 -5.41 4.38 8.07
CA GLY A 107 -6.73 4.69 7.52
C GLY A 107 -6.86 6.05 6.84
N THR A 108 -5.84 6.90 6.91
CA THR A 108 -5.89 8.21 6.23
C THR A 108 -6.00 7.98 4.71
N PRO A 109 -7.03 8.55 4.04
CA PRO A 109 -7.14 8.44 2.58
C PRO A 109 -5.96 9.12 1.89
N MET A 110 -5.38 8.45 0.89
CA MET A 110 -4.21 8.97 0.19
C MET A 110 -4.46 9.24 -1.28
N ILE A 111 -5.12 8.31 -1.95
CA ILE A 111 -5.45 8.41 -3.38
C ILE A 111 -6.88 7.93 -3.56
N GLU A 112 -7.65 8.66 -4.36
CA GLU A 112 -8.98 8.24 -4.76
C GLU A 112 -8.92 7.72 -6.18
N VAL A 113 -9.65 6.63 -6.44
CA VAL A 113 -9.64 5.94 -7.73
C VAL A 113 -11.02 6.06 -8.37
N ASP A 114 -11.07 6.49 -9.62
CA ASP A 114 -12.31 6.49 -10.40
C ASP A 114 -12.53 5.08 -10.94
N MET A 115 -13.31 4.30 -10.22
CA MET A 115 -13.53 2.88 -10.54
C MET A 115 -14.25 2.68 -11.88
N ASP A 116 -15.17 3.58 -12.23
CA ASP A 116 -15.88 3.51 -13.51
C ASP A 116 -14.92 3.72 -14.67
N PHE A 117 -14.04 4.72 -14.55
CA PHE A 117 -13.01 4.99 -15.55
C PHE A 117 -12.10 3.76 -15.73
N MET A 118 -11.66 3.18 -14.61
CA MET A 118 -10.77 2.01 -14.65
C MET A 118 -11.44 0.84 -15.35
N LYS A 119 -12.73 0.62 -15.09
CA LYS A 119 -13.49 -0.44 -15.73
C LYS A 119 -13.63 -0.19 -17.23
N GLU A 120 -13.93 1.05 -17.63
CA GLU A 120 -14.05 1.42 -19.04
C GLU A 120 -12.73 1.20 -19.80
N GLN A 121 -11.61 1.43 -19.14
CA GLN A 121 -10.28 1.28 -19.73
C GLN A 121 -9.73 -0.14 -19.59
N ASN A 122 -10.48 -1.07 -19.01
CA ASN A 122 -10.06 -2.47 -18.77
C ASN A 122 -8.76 -2.54 -17.97
N ILE A 123 -8.63 -1.68 -16.95
CA ILE A 123 -7.44 -1.64 -16.12
C ILE A 123 -7.47 -2.78 -15.11
N VAL A 124 -6.33 -3.47 -14.97
CA VAL A 124 -6.15 -4.48 -13.94
C VAL A 124 -5.80 -3.75 -12.64
N LEU A 125 -6.68 -3.86 -11.64
CA LEU A 125 -6.53 -3.15 -10.37
C LEU A 125 -5.91 -4.00 -9.26
N THR A 126 -5.19 -5.04 -9.62
CA THR A 126 -4.35 -5.76 -8.65
C THR A 126 -3.34 -4.76 -8.08
N THR A 127 -3.32 -4.63 -6.76
CA THR A 127 -2.59 -3.55 -6.07
C THR A 127 -1.57 -4.16 -5.11
N PRO A 128 -0.29 -4.25 -5.49
CA PRO A 128 0.75 -4.71 -4.58
C PRO A 128 1.06 -3.66 -3.49
N MET A 129 1.31 -4.15 -2.28
CA MET A 129 1.90 -3.37 -1.20
C MET A 129 3.15 -4.09 -0.74
N VAL A 130 4.31 -3.48 -0.95
CA VAL A 130 5.59 -4.09 -0.63
C VAL A 130 6.38 -3.24 0.35
N ILE A 131 7.26 -3.90 1.11
CA ILE A 131 8.23 -3.24 1.97
C ILE A 131 9.53 -3.22 1.16
N THR A 132 9.93 -2.04 0.66
CA THR A 132 11.07 -1.96 -0.27
C THR A 132 12.39 -2.32 0.41
N ASN A 133 12.50 -2.06 1.71
CA ASN A 133 13.65 -2.47 2.51
C ASN A 133 13.33 -3.72 3.34
N SER A 134 12.59 -4.67 2.75
CA SER A 134 12.12 -5.87 3.44
C SER A 134 13.24 -6.72 4.03
N ALA A 135 14.42 -6.69 3.42
CA ALA A 135 15.57 -7.45 3.93
C ALA A 135 16.01 -7.01 5.33
N ASP A 136 15.65 -5.80 5.75
CA ASP A 136 16.00 -5.25 7.06
C ASP A 136 15.01 -5.63 8.16
N PHE A 137 13.96 -6.36 7.82
CA PHE A 137 12.87 -6.68 8.75
C PHE A 137 12.52 -8.16 8.75
N ASN A 138 12.00 -8.60 9.88
CA ASN A 138 11.35 -9.90 9.99
C ASN A 138 9.85 -9.64 10.18
N PHE A 139 9.03 -10.30 9.38
CA PHE A 139 7.59 -10.10 9.44
C PHE A 139 6.85 -11.29 8.87
N ASP A 140 5.60 -11.44 9.30
CA ASP A 140 4.68 -12.42 8.76
C ASP A 140 3.68 -11.72 7.86
N VAL A 141 3.38 -12.35 6.73
CA VAL A 141 2.36 -11.88 5.79
C VAL A 141 1.13 -12.76 5.95
N GLU A 142 -0.05 -12.13 5.98
CA GLU A 142 -1.31 -12.86 6.08
C GLU A 142 -1.43 -13.82 4.91
N ASP A 143 -1.79 -15.07 5.20
CA ASP A 143 -1.78 -16.15 4.24
C ASP A 143 -3.18 -16.40 3.68
N GLY A 144 -3.22 -16.83 2.41
CA GLY A 144 -4.46 -17.17 1.72
C GLY A 144 -5.23 -15.96 1.20
N GLU A 145 -6.28 -16.25 0.45
CA GLU A 145 -7.17 -15.22 -0.09
C GLU A 145 -8.23 -14.89 0.94
N LYS A 146 -8.24 -13.65 1.42
CA LYS A 146 -9.18 -13.19 2.45
C LYS A 146 -9.76 -11.85 2.04
N HIS A 147 -11.06 -11.68 2.28
CA HIS A 147 -11.66 -10.35 2.14
C HIS A 147 -11.24 -9.51 3.34
N VAL A 148 -10.75 -8.30 3.08
CA VAL A 148 -10.26 -7.38 4.10
C VAL A 148 -10.92 -6.02 3.96
N ILE A 149 -11.02 -5.33 5.09
CA ILE A 149 -11.58 -3.97 5.18
C ILE A 149 -10.44 -3.01 5.45
N MET A 150 -10.32 -1.97 4.62
CA MET A 150 -9.25 -1.01 4.73
C MET A 150 -9.22 -0.36 6.10
N GLY A 151 -8.01 -0.22 6.65
CA GLY A 151 -7.80 0.42 7.95
C GLY A 151 -8.19 -0.44 9.14
N GLU A 152 -8.80 -1.61 8.94
CA GLU A 152 -9.31 -2.45 10.03
C GLU A 152 -8.58 -3.79 10.14
N ASP A 153 -8.30 -4.43 9.01
CA ASP A 153 -7.71 -5.77 9.01
C ASP A 153 -6.20 -5.69 8.83
N LYS A 154 -5.45 -6.30 9.75
CA LYS A 154 -4.01 -6.34 9.61
C LYS A 154 -3.63 -7.42 8.60
N VAL A 155 -2.61 -7.13 7.79
CA VAL A 155 -2.15 -8.02 6.72
C VAL A 155 -0.68 -8.38 6.84
N ILE A 156 0.11 -7.58 7.56
CA ILE A 156 1.52 -7.85 7.83
C ILE A 156 1.78 -7.56 9.31
N THR A 157 2.51 -8.46 9.97
CA THR A 157 2.89 -8.30 11.38
C THR A 157 4.40 -8.37 11.49
N PHE A 158 5.01 -7.29 11.98
CA PHE A 158 6.45 -7.24 12.24
C PHE A 158 6.79 -8.02 13.51
N LYS A 159 7.95 -8.66 13.49
CA LYS A 159 8.45 -9.44 14.63
C LYS A 159 9.50 -8.69 15.42
#